data_7db6bb620a1b9513eb47003e1434c17f
#
_entry.id   7db6bb620a1b9513eb47003e1434c17f
#
_cell.length_a   1.000
_cell.length_b   1.000
_cell.length_c   1.000
_cell.angle_alpha   90.00
_cell.angle_beta   90.00
_cell.angle_gamma   90.00
#
_symmetry.space_group_name_H-M   'P 1'
#
loop_
_entity.id
_entity.type
_entity.pdbx_description
1 polymer ?
#
loop_
_entity_poly.entity_id
_entity_poly.type
_entity_poly.pdbx_seq_one_letter_code
_entity_poly.pdbx_strand_id
1 'polypeptide(L)'
;MTGKYFDELEVGMKFQHAGRTVTEMDNVLFSALTMNTQPLHVNEDFASKTEFGQRLVNGVFTFGLVVGLTVPELTEGTIVANLGYDKVVHPNPVFHGDTIYAESEIIEKRESKSRPNAGIVRIKCTGRKPDGTIVVEFERTAMFLKSSHRGTETQSI
;
A
#
# COMPACT_ATOMS: atom_id res chain seq x y z
N MET A 1 7.26 5.80 17.19
CA MET A 1 6.09 5.32 16.44
C MET A 1 5.37 6.53 15.87
N THR A 2 5.12 6.53 14.59
CA THR A 2 4.56 7.67 13.84
C THR A 2 3.14 7.39 13.31
N GLY A 3 2.69 6.13 13.34
CA GLY A 3 1.35 5.76 12.92
C GLY A 3 0.23 6.38 13.76
N LYS A 4 -0.98 6.41 13.22
CA LYS A 4 -2.19 6.96 13.85
C LYS A 4 -2.93 5.90 14.65
N TYR A 5 -3.43 6.28 15.81
CA TYR A 5 -4.38 5.46 16.56
C TYR A 5 -5.80 5.63 16.02
N PHE A 6 -6.67 4.66 16.31
CA PHE A 6 -8.07 4.70 15.89
C PHE A 6 -8.75 6.03 16.23
N ASP A 7 -8.51 6.55 17.44
CA ASP A 7 -9.14 7.79 17.94
C ASP A 7 -8.65 9.05 17.21
N GLU A 8 -7.49 8.97 16.56
CA GLU A 8 -6.87 10.08 15.82
C GLU A 8 -7.32 10.15 14.35
N LEU A 9 -8.09 9.15 13.89
CA LEU A 9 -8.57 9.05 12.51
C LEU A 9 -10.02 9.50 12.41
N GLU A 10 -10.35 10.27 11.37
CA GLU A 10 -11.72 10.69 11.06
C GLU A 10 -12.03 10.45 9.58
N VAL A 11 -13.28 10.10 9.26
CA VAL A 11 -13.74 9.95 7.88
C VAL A 11 -13.51 11.24 7.11
N GLY A 12 -12.97 11.14 5.91
CA GLY A 12 -12.60 12.27 5.06
C GLY A 12 -11.17 12.78 5.25
N MET A 13 -10.41 12.31 6.27
CA MET A 13 -8.98 12.61 6.38
C MET A 13 -8.21 12.06 5.19
N LYS A 14 -7.28 12.87 4.66
CA LYS A 14 -6.40 12.53 3.54
C LYS A 14 -4.94 12.64 3.95
N PHE A 15 -4.14 11.72 3.42
CA PHE A 15 -2.69 11.65 3.66
C PHE A 15 -1.97 11.58 2.33
N GLN A 16 -0.90 12.36 2.22
CA GLN A 16 0.08 12.29 1.12
C GLN A 16 1.32 11.60 1.67
N HIS A 17 1.71 10.49 1.07
CA HIS A 17 2.86 9.71 1.51
C HIS A 17 4.06 9.95 0.63
N ALA A 18 5.26 9.65 1.16
CA ALA A 18 6.50 9.72 0.41
C ALA A 18 6.44 8.86 -0.86
N GLY A 19 7.18 9.27 -1.88
CA GLY A 19 7.33 8.53 -3.12
C GLY A 19 8.58 7.68 -3.16
N ARG A 20 8.56 6.66 -4.04
CA ARG A 20 9.73 5.82 -4.31
C ARG A 20 9.82 5.48 -5.78
N THR A 21 11.04 5.53 -6.34
CA THR A 21 11.33 5.09 -7.70
C THR A 21 11.44 3.56 -7.74
N VAL A 22 10.74 2.95 -8.70
CA VAL A 22 10.76 1.51 -8.95
C VAL A 22 11.98 1.17 -9.79
N THR A 23 12.76 0.20 -9.33
CA THR A 23 13.97 -0.28 -10.02
C THR A 23 13.71 -1.60 -10.74
N GLU A 24 14.60 -1.95 -11.68
CA GLU A 24 14.60 -3.26 -12.33
C GLU A 24 14.73 -4.39 -11.30
N MET A 25 15.60 -4.21 -10.28
CA MET A 25 15.79 -5.17 -9.21
C MET A 25 14.48 -5.47 -8.46
N ASP A 26 13.69 -4.44 -8.15
CA ASP A 26 12.40 -4.61 -7.48
C ASP A 26 11.49 -5.57 -8.24
N ASN A 27 11.36 -5.34 -9.53
CA ASN A 27 10.48 -6.13 -10.39
C ASN A 27 10.96 -7.58 -10.54
N VAL A 28 12.22 -7.77 -10.88
CA VAL A 28 12.80 -9.10 -11.12
C VAL A 28 12.83 -9.92 -9.84
N LEU A 29 13.28 -9.33 -8.71
CA LEU A 29 13.34 -10.01 -7.42
C LEU A 29 11.94 -10.38 -6.92
N PHE A 30 10.98 -9.45 -6.98
CA PHE A 30 9.61 -9.73 -6.55
C PHE A 30 8.98 -10.83 -7.41
N SER A 31 9.13 -10.77 -8.72
CA SER A 31 8.62 -11.78 -9.65
C SER A 31 9.23 -13.17 -9.39
N ALA A 32 10.53 -13.22 -9.08
CA ALA A 32 11.23 -14.47 -8.72
C ALA A 32 10.70 -15.04 -7.39
N LEU A 33 10.62 -14.22 -6.35
CA LEU A 33 10.16 -14.63 -5.01
C LEU A 33 8.71 -15.13 -5.00
N THR A 34 7.87 -14.56 -5.86
CA THR A 34 6.45 -14.93 -5.97
C THR A 34 6.18 -16.01 -7.03
N MET A 35 7.22 -16.56 -7.66
CA MET A 35 7.12 -17.55 -8.73
C MET A 35 6.33 -17.04 -9.97
N ASN A 36 6.20 -15.74 -10.13
CA ASN A 36 5.57 -15.12 -11.29
C ASN A 36 6.61 -14.93 -12.41
N THR A 37 6.80 -15.96 -13.22
CA THR A 37 7.77 -15.98 -14.32
C THR A 37 7.21 -15.48 -15.64
N GLN A 38 6.14 -14.66 -15.61
CA GLN A 38 5.54 -14.10 -16.84
C GLN A 38 6.60 -13.33 -17.65
N PRO A 39 6.85 -13.69 -18.92
CA PRO A 39 7.89 -13.04 -19.73
C PRO A 39 7.76 -11.53 -19.83
N LEU A 40 6.54 -11.01 -19.72
CA LEU A 40 6.27 -9.57 -19.73
C LEU A 40 7.01 -8.81 -18.62
N HIS A 41 7.32 -9.49 -17.50
CA HIS A 41 8.04 -8.89 -16.37
C HIS A 41 9.55 -9.11 -16.40
N VAL A 42 10.01 -10.22 -17.00
CA VAL A 42 11.38 -10.70 -16.81
C VAL A 42 12.18 -10.87 -18.10
N ASN A 43 11.54 -10.82 -19.27
CA ASN A 43 12.17 -11.03 -20.58
C ASN A 43 12.01 -9.79 -21.46
N GLU A 44 13.09 -9.01 -21.64
CA GLU A 44 13.07 -7.78 -22.44
C GLU A 44 12.82 -8.05 -23.92
N ASP A 45 13.40 -9.13 -24.50
CA ASP A 45 13.15 -9.44 -25.92
C ASP A 45 11.67 -9.76 -26.18
N PHE A 46 11.01 -10.43 -25.25
CA PHE A 46 9.57 -10.67 -25.32
C PHE A 46 8.79 -9.36 -25.14
N ALA A 47 9.07 -8.64 -24.06
CA ALA A 47 8.29 -7.45 -23.66
C ALA A 47 8.40 -6.30 -24.68
N SER A 48 9.58 -6.13 -25.30
CA SER A 48 9.82 -5.11 -26.34
C SER A 48 8.95 -5.28 -27.59
N LYS A 49 8.45 -6.49 -27.84
CA LYS A 49 7.58 -6.82 -28.97
C LYS A 49 6.08 -6.69 -28.66
N THR A 50 5.75 -6.35 -27.41
CA THR A 50 4.36 -6.09 -26.97
C THR A 50 3.99 -4.63 -27.14
N GLU A 51 2.71 -4.31 -26.94
CA GLU A 51 2.21 -2.93 -26.91
C GLU A 51 2.92 -2.02 -25.88
N PHE A 52 3.54 -2.59 -24.85
CA PHE A 52 4.26 -1.85 -23.81
C PHE A 52 5.68 -1.44 -24.23
N GLY A 53 6.29 -2.13 -25.21
CA GLY A 53 7.61 -1.81 -25.75
C GLY A 53 8.79 -2.04 -24.80
N GLN A 54 8.54 -2.50 -23.58
CA GLN A 54 9.52 -2.75 -22.53
C GLN A 54 8.92 -3.63 -21.43
N ARG A 55 9.76 -4.13 -20.50
CA ARG A 55 9.26 -4.92 -19.36
C ARG A 55 8.34 -4.10 -18.47
N LEU A 56 7.19 -4.70 -18.18
CA LEU A 56 6.17 -4.15 -17.28
C LEU A 56 6.49 -4.55 -15.83
N VAL A 57 6.38 -3.62 -14.89
CA VAL A 57 6.47 -3.92 -13.47
C VAL A 57 5.28 -4.79 -13.05
N ASN A 58 5.55 -5.81 -12.23
CA ASN A 58 4.54 -6.69 -11.68
C ASN A 58 3.50 -5.88 -10.88
N GLY A 59 2.22 -6.01 -11.25
CA GLY A 59 1.16 -5.23 -10.61
C GLY A 59 1.00 -5.51 -9.12
N VAL A 60 1.26 -6.74 -8.68
CA VAL A 60 1.21 -7.09 -7.25
C VAL A 60 2.35 -6.43 -6.48
N PHE A 61 3.52 -6.24 -7.10
CA PHE A 61 4.59 -5.41 -6.52
C PHE A 61 4.14 -3.97 -6.35
N THR A 62 3.56 -3.35 -7.39
CA THR A 62 3.06 -1.97 -7.33
C THR A 62 2.01 -1.79 -6.23
N PHE A 63 1.09 -2.75 -6.12
CA PHE A 63 0.10 -2.79 -5.05
C PHE A 63 0.77 -2.86 -3.66
N GLY A 64 1.69 -3.80 -3.46
CA GLY A 64 2.43 -3.96 -2.20
C GLY A 64 3.28 -2.73 -1.85
N LEU A 65 3.90 -2.09 -2.86
CA LEU A 65 4.67 -0.85 -2.67
C LEU A 65 3.77 0.26 -2.13
N VAL A 66 2.59 0.47 -2.71
CA VAL A 66 1.65 1.52 -2.25
C VAL A 66 1.18 1.23 -0.83
N VAL A 67 0.87 -0.03 -0.48
CA VAL A 67 0.59 -0.42 0.91
C VAL A 67 1.76 -0.04 1.83
N GLY A 68 2.98 -0.38 1.45
CA GLY A 68 4.20 -0.09 2.22
C GLY A 68 4.43 1.41 2.44
N LEU A 69 4.21 2.23 1.41
CA LEU A 69 4.37 3.69 1.50
C LEU A 69 3.41 4.34 2.51
N THR A 70 2.26 3.72 2.80
CA THR A 70 1.32 4.24 3.81
C THR A 70 1.76 3.95 5.25
N VAL A 71 2.70 3.02 5.47
CA VAL A 71 3.04 2.52 6.81
C VAL A 71 3.57 3.60 7.74
N PRO A 72 4.58 4.41 7.37
CA PRO A 72 5.23 5.31 8.32
C PRO A 72 4.25 6.30 8.99
N GLU A 73 3.36 6.92 8.21
CA GLU A 73 2.48 7.96 8.73
C GLU A 73 1.14 7.43 9.24
N LEU A 74 0.72 6.24 8.79
CA LEU A 74 -0.64 5.78 9.05
C LEU A 74 -0.71 4.58 9.99
N THR A 75 0.14 3.57 9.83
CA THR A 75 -0.04 2.29 10.51
C THR A 75 1.12 1.84 11.37
N GLU A 76 2.27 2.53 11.34
CA GLU A 76 3.46 2.09 12.07
C GLU A 76 3.23 2.04 13.59
N GLY A 77 3.27 0.82 14.14
CA GLY A 77 3.11 0.56 15.58
C GLY A 77 1.68 0.73 16.10
N THR A 78 0.70 1.00 15.25
CA THR A 78 -0.71 1.24 15.66
C THR A 78 -1.70 0.27 15.04
N ILE A 79 -1.30 -0.47 14.01
CA ILE A 79 -2.14 -1.50 13.39
C ILE A 79 -2.09 -2.80 14.19
N VAL A 80 -3.26 -3.43 14.38
CA VAL A 80 -3.38 -4.79 14.94
C VAL A 80 -3.26 -5.83 13.83
N ALA A 81 -4.03 -5.62 12.76
CA ALA A 81 -4.08 -6.52 11.63
C ALA A 81 -4.64 -5.83 10.39
N ASN A 82 -4.17 -6.24 9.23
CA ASN A 82 -4.83 -5.98 7.97
C ASN A 82 -5.89 -7.05 7.74
N LEU A 83 -7.14 -6.66 7.53
CA LEU A 83 -8.28 -7.58 7.43
C LEU A 83 -8.64 -7.95 5.99
N GLY A 84 -8.28 -7.09 5.05
CA GLY A 84 -8.56 -7.38 3.64
C GLY A 84 -8.32 -6.20 2.71
N TYR A 85 -8.39 -6.51 1.43
CA TYR A 85 -8.31 -5.56 0.32
C TYR A 85 -9.47 -5.80 -0.63
N ASP A 86 -10.06 -4.70 -1.12
CA ASP A 86 -11.16 -4.71 -2.06
C ASP A 86 -10.87 -3.78 -3.24
N LYS A 87 -11.55 -4.03 -4.37
CA LYS A 87 -11.53 -3.15 -5.54
C LYS A 87 -10.13 -2.81 -6.04
N VAL A 88 -9.21 -3.78 -6.02
CA VAL A 88 -7.85 -3.58 -6.53
C VAL A 88 -7.89 -3.48 -8.06
N VAL A 89 -7.49 -2.32 -8.60
CA VAL A 89 -7.42 -2.06 -10.04
C VAL A 89 -6.09 -1.43 -10.42
N HIS A 90 -5.63 -1.73 -11.64
CA HIS A 90 -4.39 -1.22 -12.22
C HIS A 90 -4.71 -0.50 -13.55
N PRO A 91 -5.12 0.78 -13.51
CA PRO A 91 -5.58 1.48 -14.73
C PRO A 91 -4.46 1.82 -15.71
N ASN A 92 -3.22 1.93 -15.24
CA ASN A 92 -2.07 2.27 -16.08
C ASN A 92 -0.83 1.47 -15.70
N PRO A 93 0.06 1.15 -16.67
CA PRO A 93 1.28 0.39 -16.43
C PRO A 93 2.32 1.18 -15.64
N VAL A 94 3.16 0.44 -14.92
CA VAL A 94 4.39 0.94 -14.29
C VAL A 94 5.58 0.32 -14.98
N PHE A 95 6.62 1.13 -15.23
CA PHE A 95 7.87 0.72 -15.81
C PHE A 95 9.05 0.98 -14.86
N HIS A 96 10.18 0.33 -15.11
CA HIS A 96 11.42 0.61 -14.39
C HIS A 96 11.78 2.10 -14.54
N GLY A 97 12.13 2.76 -13.43
CA GLY A 97 12.42 4.19 -13.40
C GLY A 97 11.21 5.08 -13.07
N ASP A 98 9.99 4.58 -13.11
CA ASP A 98 8.83 5.34 -12.65
C ASP A 98 8.90 5.56 -11.14
N THR A 99 8.54 6.77 -10.69
CA THR A 99 8.40 7.08 -9.26
C THR A 99 6.92 7.03 -8.91
N ILE A 100 6.60 6.31 -7.82
CA ILE A 100 5.24 6.15 -7.33
C ILE A 100 5.10 6.86 -5.99
N TYR A 101 4.12 7.74 -5.90
CA TYR A 101 3.64 8.37 -4.68
C TYR A 101 2.35 7.71 -4.23
N ALA A 102 2.13 7.62 -2.94
CA ALA A 102 0.90 7.05 -2.39
C ALA A 102 0.03 8.13 -1.73
N GLU A 103 -1.27 7.95 -1.84
CA GLU A 103 -2.30 8.76 -1.18
C GLU A 103 -3.23 7.83 -0.41
N SER A 104 -3.74 8.31 0.72
CA SER A 104 -4.75 7.59 1.51
C SER A 104 -5.89 8.50 1.89
N GLU A 105 -7.11 7.99 1.88
CA GLU A 105 -8.31 8.66 2.39
C GLU A 105 -9.09 7.72 3.32
N ILE A 106 -9.44 8.19 4.50
CA ILE A 106 -10.28 7.43 5.44
C ILE A 106 -11.73 7.52 4.95
N ILE A 107 -12.30 6.38 4.54
CA ILE A 107 -13.64 6.34 3.96
C ILE A 107 -14.69 5.72 4.88
N GLU A 108 -14.30 4.93 5.88
CA GLU A 108 -15.19 4.36 6.87
C GLU A 108 -14.46 4.11 8.19
N LYS A 109 -15.15 4.25 9.31
CA LYS A 109 -14.62 4.04 10.65
C LYS A 109 -15.70 3.46 11.54
N ARG A 110 -15.38 2.41 12.30
CA ARG A 110 -16.30 1.83 13.29
C ARG A 110 -15.55 1.15 14.42
N GLU A 111 -16.18 1.06 15.57
CA GLU A 111 -15.69 0.28 16.72
C GLU A 111 -15.57 -1.21 16.38
N SER A 112 -14.59 -1.88 16.96
CA SER A 112 -14.51 -3.33 16.88
C SER A 112 -15.51 -3.97 17.84
N LYS A 113 -16.31 -4.93 17.36
CA LYS A 113 -17.26 -5.67 18.20
C LYS A 113 -16.57 -6.70 19.09
N SER A 114 -15.40 -7.19 18.69
CA SER A 114 -14.68 -8.27 19.38
C SER A 114 -13.49 -7.78 20.22
N ARG A 115 -13.02 -6.54 19.99
CA ARG A 115 -11.86 -5.96 20.68
C ARG A 115 -12.14 -4.54 21.15
N PRO A 116 -12.43 -4.34 22.47
CA PRO A 116 -12.79 -3.00 23.00
C PRO A 116 -11.71 -1.94 22.83
N ASN A 117 -10.45 -2.39 22.75
CA ASN A 117 -9.25 -1.56 22.62
C ASN A 117 -8.86 -1.25 21.17
N ALA A 118 -9.70 -1.59 20.20
CA ALA A 118 -9.44 -1.40 18.78
C ALA A 118 -10.67 -0.96 18.01
N GLY A 119 -10.44 -0.41 16.84
CA GLY A 119 -11.47 -0.09 15.87
C GLY A 119 -11.07 -0.51 14.46
N ILE A 120 -12.04 -0.56 13.56
CA ILE A 120 -11.87 -0.95 12.17
C ILE A 120 -12.01 0.30 11.29
N VAL A 121 -11.03 0.47 10.41
CA VAL A 121 -10.96 1.62 9.49
C VAL A 121 -10.87 1.09 8.07
N ARG A 122 -11.65 1.66 7.17
CA ARG A 122 -11.56 1.44 5.72
C ARG A 122 -10.89 2.63 5.08
N ILE A 123 -9.90 2.35 4.25
CA ILE A 123 -8.98 3.33 3.69
C ILE A 123 -8.96 3.14 2.19
N LYS A 124 -9.24 4.18 1.42
CA LYS A 124 -8.98 4.21 -0.01
C LYS A 124 -7.52 4.59 -0.21
N CYS A 125 -6.78 3.77 -0.95
CA CYS A 125 -5.37 4.01 -1.28
C CYS A 125 -5.21 4.16 -2.80
N THR A 126 -4.39 5.12 -3.21
CA THR A 126 -4.12 5.41 -4.62
C THR A 126 -2.62 5.58 -4.82
N GLY A 127 -2.05 4.85 -5.79
CA GLY A 127 -0.68 5.04 -6.27
C GLY A 127 -0.66 5.89 -7.53
N ARG A 128 0.18 6.93 -7.56
CA ARG A 128 0.30 7.88 -8.69
C ARG A 128 1.73 8.09 -9.12
N LYS A 129 1.93 8.34 -10.41
CA LYS A 129 3.17 8.92 -10.96
C LYS A 129 3.19 10.45 -10.69
N PRO A 130 4.37 11.12 -10.85
CA PRO A 130 4.48 12.57 -10.65
C PRO A 130 3.53 13.42 -11.52
N ASP A 131 3.17 12.93 -12.71
CA ASP A 131 2.22 13.59 -13.62
C ASP A 131 0.74 13.40 -13.26
N GLY A 132 0.45 12.69 -12.14
CA GLY A 132 -0.89 12.40 -11.68
C GLY A 132 -1.50 11.10 -12.22
N THR A 133 -0.82 10.38 -13.13
CA THR A 133 -1.30 9.11 -13.69
C THR A 133 -1.49 8.07 -12.58
N ILE A 134 -2.72 7.58 -12.42
CA ILE A 134 -3.04 6.54 -11.44
C ILE A 134 -2.55 5.18 -11.95
N VAL A 135 -1.78 4.46 -11.14
CA VAL A 135 -1.21 3.14 -11.49
C VAL A 135 -1.81 2.00 -10.69
N VAL A 136 -2.32 2.28 -9.50
CA VAL A 136 -3.09 1.34 -8.69
C VAL A 136 -4.07 2.09 -7.80
N GLU A 137 -5.24 1.54 -7.62
CA GLU A 137 -6.24 2.02 -6.67
C GLU A 137 -6.88 0.82 -5.97
N PHE A 138 -7.11 0.92 -4.67
CA PHE A 138 -7.74 -0.13 -3.87
C PHE A 138 -8.35 0.40 -2.58
N GLU A 139 -9.20 -0.39 -1.95
CA GLU A 139 -9.70 -0.16 -0.60
C GLU A 139 -9.08 -1.17 0.36
N ARG A 140 -8.60 -0.71 1.49
CA ARG A 140 -7.98 -1.53 2.54
C ARG A 140 -8.82 -1.44 3.81
N THR A 141 -9.13 -2.58 4.40
CA THR A 141 -9.77 -2.66 5.73
C THR A 141 -8.74 -3.13 6.75
N ALA A 142 -8.51 -2.34 7.79
CA ALA A 142 -7.52 -2.61 8.82
C ALA A 142 -8.06 -2.34 10.22
N MET A 143 -7.51 -3.05 11.21
CA MET A 143 -7.82 -2.89 12.63
C MET A 143 -6.72 -2.08 13.29
N PHE A 144 -7.09 -0.97 13.92
CA PHE A 144 -6.20 -0.03 14.61
C PHE A 144 -6.38 -0.09 16.12
N LEU A 145 -5.29 0.05 16.86
CA LEU A 145 -5.34 0.24 18.31
C LEU A 145 -5.93 1.61 18.65
N LYS A 146 -6.58 1.69 19.82
CA LYS A 146 -6.95 2.97 20.46
C LYS A 146 -5.77 3.56 21.22
N SER A 147 -5.74 4.89 21.35
CA SER A 147 -4.66 5.62 22.01
C SER A 147 -4.49 5.28 23.50
N SER A 148 -5.51 4.75 24.16
CA SER A 148 -5.44 4.22 25.52
C SER A 148 -4.40 3.10 25.71
N HIS A 149 -3.93 2.47 24.62
CA HIS A 149 -2.83 1.48 24.63
C HIS A 149 -1.42 2.08 24.64
N ARG A 150 -1.27 3.40 24.48
CA ARG A 150 0.05 4.08 24.45
C ARG A 150 0.93 3.83 25.67
N GLY A 151 0.37 3.35 26.79
CA GLY A 151 1.07 3.17 28.07
C GLY A 151 1.41 1.75 28.48
N THR A 152 0.98 0.72 27.75
CA THR A 152 1.11 -0.68 28.21
C THR A 152 2.36 -1.41 27.69
N GLU A 153 3.05 -0.90 26.68
CA GLU A 153 4.25 -1.53 26.12
C GLU A 153 5.56 -1.17 26.82
N THR A 154 5.57 -0.26 27.80
CA THR A 154 6.80 0.21 28.48
C THR A 154 7.12 -0.58 29.76
N GLN A 155 6.42 -1.68 30.07
CA GLN A 155 6.65 -2.46 31.29
C GLN A 155 6.87 -3.96 31.02
N SER A 156 7.67 -4.32 30.04
CA SER A 156 8.13 -5.71 29.86
C SER A 156 9.53 -5.71 29.26
N ILE A 157 10.53 -5.36 30.08
CA ILE A 157 11.92 -5.80 29.94
C ILE A 157 12.32 -6.45 31.24
#